data_fb2a69164ea7a9f58762db1378adf73a
#
_entry.id   fb2a69164ea7a9f58762db1378adf73a
#
_cell.length_a   1.000
_cell.length_b   1.000
_cell.length_c   1.000
_cell.angle_alpha   90.00
_cell.angle_beta   90.00
_cell.angle_gamma   90.00
#
_symmetry.space_group_name_H-M   'P 1'
#
loop_
_entity.id
_entity.type
_entity.pdbx_description
1 polymer ?
#
loop_
_entity_poly.entity_id
_entity_poly.type
_entity_poly.pdbx_seq_one_letter_code
_entity_poly.pdbx_strand_id
1 'polypeptide(L)'
;MKIRLILNGKKIEAEIKADTLLLDLVREKGCYSVKRGCETSNCGQPVLSCSVLAARADGHEVTTLEGLQKESEEFADFLAREGADQCGFCSPGLIMNVLAMERELVKPTMEEVREYLAGNLCRCTGYAGQLRALEKYLNRKKEA
;
A
#
# COMPACT_ATOMS: atom_id res chain seq x y z
N MET A 1 -16.52 -4.30 21.14
CA MET A 1 -16.89 -5.58 20.51
C MET A 1 -15.63 -6.36 20.19
N LYS A 2 -15.68 -7.69 20.21
CA LYS A 2 -14.54 -8.54 19.83
C LYS A 2 -14.62 -8.89 18.35
N ILE A 3 -13.51 -8.79 17.65
CA ILE A 3 -13.37 -9.23 16.25
C ILE A 3 -12.19 -10.18 16.12
N ARG A 4 -12.22 -11.02 15.10
CA ARG A 4 -11.15 -11.97 14.77
C ARG A 4 -10.79 -11.80 13.32
N LEU A 5 -9.52 -11.61 13.02
CA LEU A 5 -9.03 -11.49 11.65
C LEU A 5 -7.66 -12.16 11.50
N ILE A 6 -7.22 -12.31 10.26
CA ILE A 6 -5.87 -12.74 9.95
C ILE A 6 -5.10 -11.49 9.54
N LEU A 7 -4.09 -11.09 10.30
CA LEU A 7 -3.22 -9.96 10.00
C LEU A 7 -1.84 -10.47 9.60
N ASN A 8 -1.44 -10.23 8.35
CA ASN A 8 -0.16 -10.68 7.80
C ASN A 8 0.08 -12.19 8.03
N GLY A 9 -0.94 -13.01 7.77
CA GLY A 9 -0.91 -14.46 7.95
C GLY A 9 -1.06 -14.96 9.39
N LYS A 10 -1.18 -14.07 10.39
CA LYS A 10 -1.35 -14.43 11.80
C LYS A 10 -2.78 -14.17 12.25
N LYS A 11 -3.41 -15.18 12.88
CA LYS A 11 -4.73 -15.00 13.51
C LYS A 11 -4.59 -14.09 14.73
N ILE A 12 -5.38 -13.03 14.77
CA ILE A 12 -5.46 -12.12 15.91
C ILE A 12 -6.90 -11.97 16.37
N GLU A 13 -7.06 -11.70 17.66
CA GLU A 13 -8.31 -11.27 18.27
C GLU A 13 -8.09 -9.86 18.83
N ALA A 14 -9.04 -8.98 18.62
CA ALA A 14 -8.97 -7.61 19.09
C ALA A 14 -10.31 -7.16 19.68
N GLU A 15 -10.25 -6.43 20.77
CA GLU A 15 -11.40 -5.72 21.33
C GLU A 15 -11.38 -4.29 20.79
N ILE A 16 -12.45 -3.90 20.10
CA ILE A 16 -12.55 -2.61 19.42
C ILE A 16 -13.81 -1.86 19.84
N LYS A 17 -13.80 -0.54 19.66
CA LYS A 17 -15.01 0.30 19.70
C LYS A 17 -15.70 0.24 18.33
N ALA A 18 -16.97 0.65 18.29
CA ALA A 18 -17.74 0.62 17.03
C ALA A 18 -17.20 1.56 15.95
N ASP A 19 -16.54 2.62 16.36
CA ASP A 19 -15.95 3.67 15.50
C ASP A 19 -14.45 3.47 15.22
N THR A 20 -13.84 2.39 15.72
CA THR A 20 -12.40 2.11 15.49
C THR A 20 -12.13 1.92 14.00
N LEU A 21 -11.20 2.70 13.45
CA LEU A 21 -10.76 2.57 12.06
C LEU A 21 -9.80 1.40 11.91
N LEU A 22 -9.81 0.75 10.74
CA LEU A 22 -8.89 -0.34 10.43
C LEU A 22 -7.43 0.12 10.52
N LEU A 23 -7.14 1.35 10.08
CA LEU A 23 -5.83 1.97 10.21
C LEU A 23 -5.34 1.98 11.66
N ASP A 24 -6.17 2.42 12.59
CA ASP A 24 -5.79 2.54 14.00
C ASP A 24 -5.53 1.14 14.61
N LEU A 25 -6.39 0.17 14.29
CA LEU A 25 -6.21 -1.22 14.73
C LEU A 25 -4.89 -1.82 14.24
N VAL A 26 -4.59 -1.73 12.93
CA VAL A 26 -3.37 -2.36 12.40
C VAL A 26 -2.10 -1.66 12.91
N ARG A 27 -2.15 -0.35 13.17
CA ARG A 27 -1.04 0.38 13.80
C ARG A 27 -0.84 -0.02 15.26
N GLU A 28 -1.91 -0.23 16.03
CA GLU A 28 -1.84 -0.77 17.39
C GLU A 28 -1.18 -2.16 17.43
N LYS A 29 -1.36 -2.93 16.35
CA LYS A 29 -0.72 -4.26 16.18
C LYS A 29 0.70 -4.20 15.58
N GLY A 30 1.29 -3.01 15.45
CA GLY A 30 2.67 -2.82 15.01
C GLY A 30 2.87 -2.62 13.50
N CYS A 31 1.79 -2.51 12.72
CA CYS A 31 1.88 -2.26 11.28
C CYS A 31 1.99 -0.76 10.99
N TYR A 32 3.19 -0.20 11.15
CA TYR A 32 3.44 1.23 11.03
C TYR A 32 3.62 1.73 9.60
N SER A 33 3.74 0.84 8.62
CA SER A 33 3.73 1.21 7.19
C SER A 33 2.41 1.85 6.77
N VAL A 34 1.31 1.48 7.44
CA VAL A 34 -0.01 2.05 7.20
C VAL A 34 -0.09 3.42 7.88
N LYS A 35 -0.36 4.47 7.09
CA LYS A 35 -0.33 5.87 7.56
C LYS A 35 -1.54 6.63 7.04
N ARG A 36 -1.91 7.69 7.78
CA ARG A 36 -2.90 8.67 7.35
C ARG A 36 -2.16 9.85 6.70
N GLY A 37 -2.37 10.05 5.40
CA GLY A 37 -1.64 11.08 4.65
C GLY A 37 -2.50 12.29 4.29
N CYS A 38 -3.67 12.08 3.73
CA CYS A 38 -4.49 13.16 3.18
C CYS A 38 -5.69 13.56 4.06
N GLU A 39 -6.12 12.68 4.96
CA GLU A 39 -7.36 12.79 5.75
C GLU A 39 -8.65 12.97 4.91
N THR A 40 -8.56 12.85 3.59
CA THR A 40 -9.66 12.99 2.63
C THR A 40 -9.96 11.68 1.90
N SER A 41 -9.37 10.57 2.33
CA SER A 41 -9.51 9.23 1.74
C SER A 41 -9.00 9.10 0.30
N ASN A 42 -8.11 9.97 -0.13
CA ASN A 42 -7.55 9.96 -1.47
C ASN A 42 -6.17 9.28 -1.57
N CYS A 43 -5.62 8.79 -0.47
CA CYS A 43 -4.32 8.15 -0.45
C CYS A 43 -4.43 6.66 -0.16
N GLY A 44 -4.09 5.87 -1.13
CA GLY A 44 -3.97 4.43 -1.00
C GLY A 44 -5.16 3.63 -1.50
N GLN A 45 -4.82 2.58 -2.18
CA GLN A 45 -5.69 1.47 -2.58
C GLN A 45 -4.91 0.17 -2.25
N PRO A 46 -5.48 -1.01 -2.31
CA PRO A 46 -6.85 -1.32 -2.68
C PRO A 46 -7.89 -1.03 -1.59
N VAL A 47 -7.45 -0.84 -0.31
CA VAL A 47 -8.38 -0.50 0.78
C VAL A 47 -7.88 0.72 1.53
N LEU A 48 -8.72 1.74 1.61
CA LEU A 48 -8.46 2.95 2.40
C LEU A 48 -8.69 2.67 3.89
N SER A 49 -7.71 2.11 4.58
CA SER A 49 -7.82 1.71 5.98
C SER A 49 -8.22 2.84 6.92
N CYS A 50 -7.93 4.09 6.54
CA CYS A 50 -8.36 5.30 7.26
C CYS A 50 -9.86 5.63 7.08
N SER A 51 -10.57 4.93 6.20
CA SER A 51 -12.00 5.13 5.92
C SER A 51 -12.81 3.85 6.10
N VAL A 52 -12.17 2.77 6.54
CA VAL A 52 -12.82 1.49 6.80
C VAL A 52 -12.87 1.25 8.31
N LEU A 53 -14.06 0.92 8.80
CA LEU A 53 -14.22 0.51 10.20
C LEU A 53 -13.57 -0.86 10.43
N ALA A 54 -12.84 -1.00 11.52
CA ALA A 54 -12.18 -2.26 11.89
C ALA A 54 -13.16 -3.43 12.02
N ALA A 55 -14.39 -3.15 12.42
CA ALA A 55 -15.46 -4.15 12.51
C ALA A 55 -15.72 -4.87 11.16
N ARG A 56 -15.48 -4.22 10.03
CA ARG A 56 -15.64 -4.84 8.70
C ARG A 56 -14.52 -5.84 8.36
N ALA A 57 -13.45 -5.83 9.11
CA ALA A 57 -12.35 -6.80 8.94
C ALA A 57 -12.58 -8.11 9.72
N ASP A 58 -13.67 -8.22 10.48
CA ASP A 58 -14.00 -9.46 11.21
C ASP A 58 -14.16 -10.62 10.24
N GLY A 59 -13.47 -11.72 10.51
CA GLY A 59 -13.45 -12.91 9.65
C GLY A 59 -12.62 -12.78 8.37
N HIS A 60 -11.97 -11.64 8.11
CA HIS A 60 -11.21 -11.39 6.88
C HIS A 60 -9.70 -11.48 7.10
N GLU A 61 -8.98 -11.59 5.99
CA GLU A 61 -7.53 -11.45 5.96
C GLU A 61 -7.15 -10.01 5.57
N VAL A 62 -6.27 -9.42 6.37
CA VAL A 62 -5.72 -8.08 6.17
C VAL A 62 -4.22 -8.21 5.97
N THR A 63 -3.73 -7.71 4.84
CA THR A 63 -2.31 -7.70 4.52
C THR A 63 -1.81 -6.27 4.47
N THR A 64 -0.72 -5.99 5.17
CA THR A 64 0.01 -4.73 5.13
C THR A 64 1.39 -4.96 4.52
N LEU A 65 2.17 -3.89 4.30
CA LEU A 65 3.52 -4.02 3.71
C LEU A 65 4.43 -4.91 4.56
N GLU A 66 4.24 -4.92 5.88
CA GLU A 66 4.98 -5.80 6.79
C GLU A 66 4.79 -7.29 6.49
N GLY A 67 3.67 -7.66 5.88
CA GLY A 67 3.37 -9.02 5.42
C GLY A 67 3.85 -9.32 3.99
N LEU A 68 4.34 -8.33 3.26
CA LEU A 68 4.73 -8.44 1.84
C LEU A 68 6.20 -8.03 1.60
N GLN A 69 7.08 -8.25 2.58
CA GLN A 69 8.46 -7.77 2.52
C GLN A 69 9.22 -8.32 1.31
N LYS A 70 9.09 -9.62 1.02
CA LYS A 70 9.76 -10.23 -0.14
C LYS A 70 9.23 -9.71 -1.46
N GLU A 71 7.92 -9.62 -1.60
CA GLU A 71 7.25 -9.15 -2.81
C GLU A 71 7.53 -7.68 -3.08
N SER A 72 7.73 -6.90 -2.01
CA SER A 72 7.98 -5.47 -2.10
C SER A 72 9.44 -5.11 -2.41
N GLU A 73 10.38 -5.99 -2.11
CA GLU A 73 11.82 -5.74 -2.19
C GLU A 73 12.25 -5.34 -3.61
N GLU A 74 11.77 -6.06 -4.61
CA GLU A 74 12.14 -5.79 -6.00
C GLU A 74 11.75 -4.38 -6.44
N PHE A 75 10.50 -3.95 -6.21
CA PHE A 75 10.07 -2.60 -6.59
C PHE A 75 10.72 -1.52 -5.72
N ALA A 76 10.95 -1.78 -4.44
CA ALA A 76 11.69 -0.88 -3.55
C ALA A 76 13.10 -0.59 -4.07
N ASP A 77 13.79 -1.60 -4.62
CA ASP A 77 15.09 -1.44 -5.27
C ASP A 77 15.03 -0.51 -6.48
N PHE A 78 14.01 -0.63 -7.32
CA PHE A 78 13.82 0.30 -8.45
C PHE A 78 13.59 1.73 -7.98
N LEU A 79 12.80 1.94 -6.92
CA LEU A 79 12.60 3.27 -6.31
C LEU A 79 13.91 3.87 -5.82
N ALA A 80 14.71 3.08 -5.13
CA ALA A 80 16.01 3.51 -4.60
C ALA A 80 16.99 3.89 -5.72
N ARG A 81 17.11 3.06 -6.76
CA ARG A 81 18.00 3.31 -7.91
C ARG A 81 17.64 4.55 -8.70
N GLU A 82 16.36 4.90 -8.78
CA GLU A 82 15.88 6.12 -9.46
C GLU A 82 15.87 7.36 -8.56
N GLY A 83 16.35 7.26 -7.31
CA GLY A 83 16.29 8.36 -6.35
C GLY A 83 14.85 8.81 -6.04
N ALA A 84 13.91 7.89 -6.16
CA ALA A 84 12.49 8.15 -6.03
C ALA A 84 11.96 8.04 -4.61
N ASP A 85 12.83 7.78 -3.64
CA ASP A 85 12.53 7.71 -2.22
C ASP A 85 13.30 8.81 -1.49
N GLN A 86 12.59 9.77 -0.89
CA GLN A 86 13.18 10.88 -0.15
C GLN A 86 12.81 10.78 1.34
N CYS A 87 11.66 11.32 1.77
CA CYS A 87 11.25 11.20 3.17
C CYS A 87 10.67 9.81 3.52
N GLY A 88 10.33 8.99 2.52
CA GLY A 88 9.81 7.63 2.70
C GLY A 88 8.35 7.54 3.14
N PHE A 89 7.67 8.65 3.38
CA PHE A 89 6.30 8.62 3.91
C PHE A 89 5.31 7.97 2.94
N CYS A 90 5.38 8.27 1.66
CA CYS A 90 4.48 7.76 0.64
C CYS A 90 4.86 6.35 0.12
N SER A 91 6.12 5.94 0.31
CA SER A 91 6.67 4.72 -0.30
C SER A 91 5.90 3.45 0.07
N PRO A 92 5.49 3.20 1.31
CA PRO A 92 4.71 2.02 1.65
C PRO A 92 3.37 1.94 0.90
N GLY A 93 2.65 3.05 0.81
CA GLY A 93 1.39 3.12 0.06
C GLY A 93 1.58 2.90 -1.43
N LEU A 94 2.62 3.51 -2.00
CA LEU A 94 2.96 3.35 -3.42
C LEU A 94 3.30 1.88 -3.73
N ILE A 95 4.15 1.24 -2.92
CA ILE A 95 4.53 -0.16 -3.12
C ILE A 95 3.30 -1.07 -3.03
N MET A 96 2.46 -0.90 -2.02
CA MET A 96 1.22 -1.69 -1.88
C MET A 96 0.33 -1.58 -3.12
N ASN A 97 0.18 -0.38 -3.66
CA ASN A 97 -0.64 -0.15 -4.85
C ASN A 97 -0.01 -0.74 -6.11
N VAL A 98 1.30 -0.70 -6.25
CA VAL A 98 1.99 -1.32 -7.39
C VAL A 98 1.82 -2.85 -7.35
N LEU A 99 1.96 -3.47 -6.17
CA LEU A 99 1.73 -4.90 -6.03
C LEU A 99 0.27 -5.30 -6.30
N ALA A 100 -0.69 -4.47 -5.90
CA ALA A 100 -2.11 -4.68 -6.22
C ALA A 100 -2.36 -4.49 -7.73
N MET A 101 -1.82 -3.43 -8.33
CA MET A 101 -1.93 -3.15 -9.75
C MET A 101 -1.43 -4.30 -10.63
N GLU A 102 -0.31 -4.94 -10.26
CA GLU A 102 0.22 -6.10 -11.01
C GLU A 102 -0.72 -7.31 -10.99
N ARG A 103 -1.57 -7.42 -9.98
CA ARG A 103 -2.59 -8.49 -9.89
C ARG A 103 -3.87 -8.16 -10.64
N GLU A 104 -4.20 -6.89 -10.72
CA GLU A 104 -5.46 -6.40 -11.29
C GLU A 104 -5.36 -6.05 -12.77
N LEU A 105 -4.20 -5.52 -13.21
CA LEU A 105 -3.99 -5.07 -14.58
C LEU A 105 -3.02 -5.98 -15.35
N VAL A 106 -3.43 -6.36 -16.56
CA VAL A 106 -2.61 -7.16 -17.47
C VAL A 106 -1.92 -6.25 -18.47
N LYS A 107 -0.58 -6.09 -18.35
CA LYS A 107 0.25 -5.25 -19.22
C LYS A 107 -0.26 -3.80 -19.33
N PRO A 108 -0.40 -3.08 -18.22
CA PRO A 108 -0.93 -1.73 -18.24
C PRO A 108 -0.05 -0.78 -19.05
N THR A 109 -0.69 0.17 -19.71
CA THR A 109 -0.03 1.34 -20.30
C THR A 109 0.41 2.30 -19.21
N MET A 110 1.36 3.18 -19.48
CA MET A 110 1.77 4.18 -18.48
C MET A 110 0.67 5.18 -18.13
N GLU A 111 -0.34 5.34 -18.96
CA GLU A 111 -1.53 6.13 -18.68
C GLU A 111 -2.41 5.44 -17.62
N GLU A 112 -2.73 4.18 -17.83
CA GLU A 112 -3.46 3.35 -16.84
C GLU A 112 -2.72 3.26 -15.50
N VAL A 113 -1.39 3.17 -15.53
CA VAL A 113 -0.54 3.20 -14.32
C VAL A 113 -0.70 4.53 -13.56
N ARG A 114 -0.68 5.67 -14.27
CA ARG A 114 -0.87 6.98 -13.66
C ARG A 114 -2.26 7.14 -13.06
N GLU A 115 -3.29 6.68 -13.74
CA GLU A 115 -4.66 6.70 -13.24
C GLU A 115 -4.81 5.84 -11.99
N TYR A 116 -4.28 4.61 -12.02
CA TYR A 116 -4.32 3.69 -10.87
C TYR A 116 -3.63 4.28 -9.64
N LEU A 117 -2.52 4.96 -9.83
CA LEU A 117 -1.70 5.54 -8.77
C LEU A 117 -2.06 6.99 -8.42
N ALA A 118 -3.08 7.57 -9.02
CA ALA A 118 -3.45 8.98 -8.82
C ALA A 118 -3.73 9.35 -7.36
N GLY A 119 -4.18 8.38 -6.54
CA GLY A 119 -4.39 8.56 -5.10
C GLY A 119 -3.11 8.50 -4.25
N ASN A 120 -1.96 8.16 -4.81
CA ASN A 120 -0.68 8.11 -4.09
C ASN A 120 -0.02 9.49 -4.10
N LEU A 121 -0.26 10.27 -3.06
CA LEU A 121 0.26 11.63 -2.97
C LEU A 121 1.69 11.65 -2.41
N CYS A 122 2.56 12.39 -3.06
CA CYS A 122 3.93 12.67 -2.64
C CYS A 122 4.20 14.16 -2.67
N ARG A 123 4.76 14.71 -1.58
CA ARG A 123 5.11 16.14 -1.50
C ARG A 123 6.59 16.40 -1.84
N CYS A 124 7.43 15.37 -1.87
CA CYS A 124 8.87 15.52 -1.98
C CYS A 124 9.41 15.37 -3.40
N THR A 125 8.97 14.31 -4.12
CA THR A 125 9.67 13.81 -5.32
C THR A 125 9.25 14.46 -6.64
N GLY A 126 8.09 15.11 -6.68
CA GLY A 126 7.49 15.59 -7.93
C GLY A 126 7.12 14.46 -8.90
N TYR A 127 7.08 13.20 -8.44
CA TYR A 127 6.64 11.98 -9.15
C TYR A 127 7.54 11.49 -10.29
N ALA A 128 8.40 12.32 -10.86
CA ALA A 128 9.19 11.94 -12.04
C ALA A 128 10.09 10.71 -11.81
N GLY A 129 10.76 10.64 -10.65
CA GLY A 129 11.56 9.48 -10.26
C GLY A 129 10.70 8.23 -10.05
N GLN A 130 9.54 8.36 -9.42
CA GLN A 130 8.61 7.27 -9.22
C GLN A 130 8.09 6.69 -10.53
N LEU A 131 7.75 7.54 -11.51
CA LEU A 131 7.30 7.10 -12.83
C LEU A 131 8.41 6.39 -13.61
N ARG A 132 9.66 6.87 -13.53
CA ARG A 132 10.80 6.17 -14.16
C ARG A 132 11.04 4.79 -13.52
N ALA A 133 10.97 4.71 -12.19
CA ALA A 133 11.10 3.45 -11.48
C ALA A 133 10.00 2.46 -11.90
N LEU A 134 8.76 2.92 -12.00
CA LEU A 134 7.62 2.12 -12.44
C LEU A 134 7.79 1.62 -13.88
N GLU A 135 8.17 2.50 -14.81
CA GLU A 135 8.39 2.13 -16.20
C GLU A 135 9.46 1.03 -16.34
N LYS A 136 10.60 1.19 -15.67
CA LYS A 136 11.67 0.19 -15.64
C LYS A 136 11.20 -1.11 -14.98
N TYR A 137 10.51 -1.02 -13.86
CA TYR A 137 9.98 -2.17 -13.15
C TYR A 137 9.00 -2.99 -14.00
N LEU A 138 8.05 -2.33 -14.65
CA LEU A 138 7.06 -2.99 -15.49
C LEU A 138 7.68 -3.60 -16.76
N ASN A 139 8.76 -3.02 -17.28
CA ASN A 139 9.47 -3.52 -18.45
C ASN A 139 10.42 -4.69 -18.12
N ARG A 140 10.78 -4.93 -16.85
CA ARG A 140 11.71 -6.01 -16.47
C ARG A 140 11.30 -7.40 -16.95
N LYS A 141 9.99 -7.64 -17.08
CA LYS A 141 9.44 -8.91 -17.58
C LYS A 141 9.45 -9.04 -19.11
N LYS A 142 9.74 -7.95 -19.84
CA LYS A 142 9.83 -7.98 -21.30
C LYS A 142 11.24 -8.33 -21.77
N GLU A 143 12.23 -8.18 -20.90
CA GLU A 143 13.65 -8.44 -21.18
C GLU A 143 14.13 -9.79 -20.64
N ALA A 144 13.28 -10.49 -19.88
CA ALA A 144 13.50 -11.84 -19.38
C ALA A 144 12.74 -12.87 -20.23
#